data_b6aed26ca0b3b33d338ffca9fa2118f2
#
_entry.id   b6aed26ca0b3b33d338ffca9fa2118f2
#
_cell.length_a   1.000
_cell.length_b   1.000
_cell.length_c   1.000
_cell.angle_alpha   90.00
_cell.angle_beta   90.00
_cell.angle_gamma   90.00
#
_symmetry.space_group_name_H-M   'P 1'
#
loop_
_entity.id
_entity.type
_entity.pdbx_description
1 polymer ?
#
loop_
_entity_poly.entity_id
_entity_poly.type
_entity_poly.pdbx_seq_one_letter_code
_entity_poly.pdbx_strand_id
1 'polypeptide(L)'
;MSYRSFVHSIAIASTIGLAPPAWAETPALPAAVSHQQVPDTYRFPLGKLDIVALSDGTVPQDLHQLLTHTKPAEVDDLLHRSFLDNPVEASINAFLITDGARRILVDTGSGQLFGPGYGGKLVDSLASIGTTPEDITDILITHIHTDHTGGLVVDGRRTFPNATVHVGKPDIDFFLDPSNAARTGYAQKYFDEAAKTIGVYDKAGKVKPFADRATILPGVVATIHQGHTPGSAFFNVTSEGQSIIFVGDIIHVAAVQFPKPSITIVYDQDPTKAASVRQTAFAQFAGDRQLIAAPHLPFPGVGHVRADGHGKFGWFPVEYRNRAGQ
;
A
#
# COMPACT_ATOMS: atom_id res chain seq x y z
N MET A 1 56.05 -83.03 61.78
CA MET A 1 54.87 -82.89 60.90
C MET A 1 54.40 -81.48 61.08
N SER A 2 54.60 -80.67 60.03
CA SER A 2 54.42 -79.20 60.09
C SER A 2 53.22 -78.83 59.25
N TYR A 3 52.24 -78.23 59.87
CA TYR A 3 51.10 -77.65 59.16
C TYR A 3 51.39 -76.15 58.87
N ARG A 4 51.39 -75.83 57.60
CA ARG A 4 51.47 -74.41 57.18
C ARG A 4 50.06 -73.93 56.89
N SER A 5 49.62 -72.93 57.61
CA SER A 5 48.37 -72.24 57.37
C SER A 5 48.58 -71.18 56.27
N PHE A 6 47.74 -71.23 55.22
CA PHE A 6 47.66 -70.17 54.17
C PHE A 6 46.63 -69.14 54.60
N VAL A 7 47.05 -67.89 54.76
CA VAL A 7 46.17 -66.78 54.96
C VAL A 7 45.87 -66.17 53.53
N HIS A 8 44.63 -66.17 53.14
CA HIS A 8 44.21 -65.49 51.93
C HIS A 8 43.78 -64.06 52.24
N SER A 9 44.55 -63.10 51.75
CA SER A 9 44.17 -61.65 51.79
C SER A 9 43.24 -61.34 50.63
N ILE A 10 42.01 -60.92 50.93
CA ILE A 10 41.03 -60.40 49.92
C ILE A 10 41.32 -58.94 49.77
N ALA A 11 41.78 -58.57 48.58
CA ALA A 11 41.92 -57.17 48.19
C ALA A 11 40.58 -56.67 47.61
N ILE A 12 39.92 -55.73 48.30
CA ILE A 12 38.75 -55.04 47.83
C ILE A 12 39.18 -53.87 46.87
N ALA A 13 39.00 -54.03 45.59
CA ALA A 13 39.24 -52.98 44.63
C ALA A 13 38.02 -52.02 44.58
N SER A 14 38.17 -50.84 45.17
CA SER A 14 37.20 -49.76 45.07
C SER A 14 37.27 -49.10 43.64
N THR A 15 36.31 -49.35 42.76
CA THR A 15 36.19 -48.66 41.49
C THR A 15 35.56 -47.31 41.75
N ILE A 16 36.33 -46.22 41.66
CA ILE A 16 35.87 -44.87 41.62
C ILE A 16 35.30 -44.65 40.19
N GLY A 17 33.98 -44.66 40.07
CA GLY A 17 33.29 -44.30 38.84
C GLY A 17 33.45 -42.80 38.57
N LEU A 18 34.28 -42.44 37.59
CA LEU A 18 34.33 -41.07 37.05
C LEU A 18 33.04 -40.86 36.24
N ALA A 19 32.13 -39.97 36.72
CA ALA A 19 31.01 -39.50 35.92
C ALA A 19 31.54 -38.78 34.66
N PRO A 20 30.96 -38.98 33.47
CA PRO A 20 31.36 -38.24 32.28
C PRO A 20 31.12 -36.74 32.52
N PRO A 21 32.00 -35.86 31.99
CA PRO A 21 31.79 -34.43 32.10
C PRO A 21 30.46 -34.07 31.45
N ALA A 22 29.60 -33.33 32.16
CA ALA A 22 28.41 -32.73 31.59
C ALA A 22 28.86 -31.83 30.39
N TRP A 23 28.49 -32.20 29.21
CA TRP A 23 28.71 -31.37 28.03
C TRP A 23 27.94 -30.08 28.29
N ALA A 24 28.66 -28.97 28.42
CA ALA A 24 28.02 -27.64 28.43
C ALA A 24 27.21 -27.50 27.15
N GLU A 25 25.90 -27.30 27.28
CA GLU A 25 25.04 -26.99 26.15
C GLU A 25 25.64 -25.78 25.44
N THR A 26 26.03 -25.96 24.18
CA THR A 26 26.47 -24.85 23.35
C THR A 26 25.32 -23.86 23.31
N PRO A 27 25.51 -22.56 23.66
CA PRO A 27 24.45 -21.58 23.55
C PRO A 27 23.91 -21.62 22.14
N ALA A 28 22.59 -21.74 22.02
CA ALA A 28 21.92 -21.64 20.69
C ALA A 28 22.38 -20.33 20.06
N LEU A 29 22.86 -20.41 18.81
CA LEU A 29 23.17 -19.20 18.03
C LEU A 29 21.92 -18.33 18.01
N PRO A 30 22.05 -17.00 18.19
CA PRO A 30 20.92 -16.10 18.07
C PRO A 30 20.25 -16.35 16.72
N ALA A 31 18.92 -16.38 16.71
CA ALA A 31 18.15 -16.50 15.47
C ALA A 31 18.68 -15.49 14.44
N ALA A 32 18.84 -15.92 13.19
CA ALA A 32 19.28 -15.03 12.13
C ALA A 32 18.37 -13.79 12.12
N VAL A 33 18.99 -12.59 12.09
CA VAL A 33 18.23 -11.34 12.02
C VAL A 33 17.45 -11.37 10.71
N SER A 34 16.13 -11.27 10.79
CA SER A 34 15.29 -11.10 9.61
C SER A 34 15.55 -9.71 9.02
N HIS A 35 15.91 -9.64 7.73
CA HIS A 35 16.00 -8.38 7.00
C HIS A 35 14.67 -7.98 6.36
N GLN A 36 13.63 -8.77 6.56
CA GLN A 36 12.29 -8.46 6.08
C GLN A 36 11.65 -7.43 7.01
N GLN A 37 11.05 -6.38 6.43
CA GLN A 37 10.26 -5.41 7.18
C GLN A 37 9.03 -6.11 7.79
N VAL A 38 8.69 -5.71 9.01
CA VAL A 38 7.42 -6.09 9.64
C VAL A 38 6.26 -5.42 8.89
N PRO A 39 5.02 -5.94 9.00
CA PRO A 39 3.86 -5.27 8.42
C PRO A 39 3.74 -3.82 8.94
N ASP A 40 3.74 -2.86 8.00
CA ASP A 40 3.69 -1.44 8.34
C ASP A 40 2.23 -0.99 8.42
N THR A 41 1.84 -0.49 9.59
CA THR A 41 0.53 0.09 9.83
C THR A 41 0.68 1.40 10.61
N TYR A 42 -0.11 2.42 10.23
CA TYR A 42 -0.14 3.68 10.95
C TYR A 42 -1.58 4.12 11.19
N ARG A 43 -1.96 4.23 12.47
CA ARG A 43 -3.33 4.52 12.90
C ARG A 43 -3.47 5.97 13.35
N PHE A 44 -4.58 6.62 12.94
CA PHE A 44 -4.93 7.97 13.39
C PHE A 44 -6.46 8.18 13.36
N PRO A 45 -7.02 9.01 14.27
CA PRO A 45 -8.44 9.32 14.26
C PRO A 45 -8.78 10.42 13.24
N LEU A 46 -10.02 10.40 12.73
CA LEU A 46 -10.65 11.48 11.98
C LEU A 46 -12.09 11.66 12.52
N GLY A 47 -12.31 12.59 13.43
CA GLY A 47 -13.58 12.69 14.16
C GLY A 47 -13.88 11.38 14.90
N LYS A 48 -14.98 10.70 14.52
CA LYS A 48 -15.36 9.37 15.08
C LYS A 48 -14.77 8.19 14.33
N LEU A 49 -14.14 8.44 13.20
CA LEU A 49 -13.55 7.39 12.37
C LEU A 49 -12.17 7.03 12.87
N ASP A 50 -11.87 5.74 12.80
CA ASP A 50 -10.52 5.23 12.98
C ASP A 50 -9.95 4.91 11.59
N ILE A 51 -8.82 5.53 11.24
CA ILE A 51 -8.16 5.33 9.95
C ILE A 51 -6.81 4.67 10.18
N VAL A 52 -6.53 3.64 9.38
CA VAL A 52 -5.25 2.94 9.39
C VAL A 52 -4.67 2.95 7.98
N ALA A 53 -3.51 3.58 7.81
CA ALA A 53 -2.71 3.37 6.62
C ALA A 53 -2.06 1.97 6.71
N LEU A 54 -2.12 1.23 5.61
CA LEU A 54 -1.64 -0.14 5.47
C LEU A 54 -0.62 -0.17 4.32
N SER A 55 0.53 -0.79 4.53
CA SER A 55 1.47 -1.02 3.44
C SER A 55 1.15 -2.33 2.74
N ASP A 56 0.96 -2.30 1.41
CA ASP A 56 0.98 -3.48 0.57
C ASP A 56 2.41 -3.89 0.20
N GLY A 57 3.39 -3.04 0.50
CA GLY A 57 4.80 -3.16 0.17
C GLY A 57 5.30 -2.03 -0.70
N THR A 58 6.40 -2.28 -1.42
CA THR A 58 7.03 -1.32 -2.32
C THR A 58 7.42 -1.96 -3.64
N VAL A 59 7.72 -1.11 -4.63
CA VAL A 59 8.25 -1.53 -5.92
C VAL A 59 9.30 -0.53 -6.41
N PRO A 60 10.48 -0.97 -6.89
CA PRO A 60 11.47 -0.07 -7.48
C PRO A 60 10.97 0.47 -8.83
N GLN A 61 11.12 1.77 -9.04
CA GLN A 61 10.69 2.47 -10.25
C GLN A 61 11.86 3.21 -10.89
N ASP A 62 12.20 2.85 -12.13
CA ASP A 62 13.14 3.60 -12.96
C ASP A 62 12.44 4.83 -13.56
N LEU A 63 12.62 5.97 -12.92
CA LEU A 63 11.95 7.22 -13.27
C LEU A 63 12.42 7.79 -14.62
N HIS A 64 13.62 7.43 -15.09
CA HIS A 64 14.08 7.85 -16.42
C HIS A 64 13.26 7.21 -17.55
N GLN A 65 12.69 6.02 -17.30
CA GLN A 65 11.81 5.33 -18.23
C GLN A 65 10.35 5.71 -18.04
N LEU A 66 9.96 6.02 -16.80
CA LEU A 66 8.55 6.20 -16.45
C LEU A 66 8.06 7.64 -16.56
N LEU A 67 8.88 8.63 -16.19
CA LEU A 67 8.45 10.03 -16.21
C LEU A 67 8.53 10.62 -17.63
N THR A 68 7.52 11.43 -17.96
CA THR A 68 7.39 12.09 -19.25
C THR A 68 7.29 13.60 -19.07
N HIS A 69 7.47 14.39 -20.16
CA HIS A 69 7.54 15.85 -20.13
C HIS A 69 8.69 16.39 -19.25
N THR A 70 9.77 15.61 -19.15
CA THR A 70 11.01 15.93 -18.43
C THR A 70 12.21 15.28 -19.11
N LYS A 71 13.40 15.47 -18.53
CA LYS A 71 14.65 14.82 -18.96
C LYS A 71 15.32 14.12 -17.78
N PRO A 72 16.08 13.02 -17.99
CA PRO A 72 16.78 12.31 -16.91
C PRO A 72 17.58 13.24 -15.97
N ALA A 73 18.36 14.16 -16.51
CA ALA A 73 19.15 15.08 -15.69
C ALA A 73 18.31 16.01 -14.79
N GLU A 74 17.09 16.39 -15.22
CA GLU A 74 16.17 17.17 -14.37
C GLU A 74 15.58 16.30 -13.26
N VAL A 75 15.28 15.03 -13.56
CA VAL A 75 14.81 14.06 -12.58
C VAL A 75 15.88 13.82 -11.51
N ASP A 76 17.12 13.58 -11.93
CA ASP A 76 18.26 13.37 -11.02
C ASP A 76 18.46 14.60 -10.10
N ASP A 77 18.40 15.81 -10.66
CA ASP A 77 18.56 17.06 -9.90
C ASP A 77 17.48 17.19 -8.81
N LEU A 78 16.22 16.82 -9.13
CA LEU A 78 15.11 16.85 -8.19
C LEU A 78 15.22 15.76 -7.11
N LEU A 79 15.66 14.56 -7.50
CA LEU A 79 15.89 13.44 -6.58
C LEU A 79 17.03 13.76 -5.60
N HIS A 80 18.19 14.22 -6.09
CA HIS A 80 19.36 14.57 -5.27
C HIS A 80 19.02 15.63 -4.21
N ARG A 81 18.17 16.61 -4.52
CA ARG A 81 17.68 17.59 -3.54
C ARG A 81 16.86 16.97 -2.41
N SER A 82 16.35 15.77 -2.64
CA SER A 82 15.58 14.98 -1.67
C SER A 82 16.36 13.80 -1.12
N PHE A 83 17.70 13.76 -1.36
CA PHE A 83 18.61 12.67 -0.95
C PHE A 83 18.19 11.30 -1.49
N LEU A 84 17.68 11.29 -2.74
CA LEU A 84 17.25 10.10 -3.46
C LEU A 84 18.07 9.95 -4.74
N ASP A 85 18.13 8.70 -5.20
CA ASP A 85 18.73 8.32 -6.48
C ASP A 85 17.71 7.50 -7.30
N ASN A 86 17.91 7.43 -8.62
CA ASN A 86 17.13 6.56 -9.49
C ASN A 86 17.75 5.14 -9.55
N PRO A 87 17.00 4.02 -9.40
CA PRO A 87 15.55 3.96 -9.21
C PRO A 87 15.11 4.34 -7.78
N VAL A 88 13.85 4.78 -7.64
CA VAL A 88 13.23 5.05 -6.33
C VAL A 88 12.33 3.89 -5.91
N GLU A 89 12.16 3.72 -4.58
CA GLU A 89 11.14 2.83 -4.04
C GLU A 89 9.79 3.55 -3.98
N ALA A 90 8.81 3.08 -4.75
CA ALA A 90 7.45 3.55 -4.66
C ALA A 90 6.67 2.73 -3.62
N SER A 91 6.06 3.40 -2.66
CA SER A 91 5.13 2.76 -1.73
C SER A 91 3.86 2.32 -2.47
N ILE A 92 3.22 1.26 -1.96
CA ILE A 92 1.87 0.87 -2.33
C ILE A 92 1.05 0.88 -1.04
N ASN A 93 0.42 2.03 -0.77
CA ASN A 93 -0.37 2.22 0.44
C ASN A 93 -1.85 1.98 0.14
N ALA A 94 -2.53 1.27 1.03
CA ALA A 94 -3.98 1.18 1.12
C ALA A 94 -4.44 1.75 2.46
N PHE A 95 -5.74 2.02 2.62
CA PHE A 95 -6.22 2.63 3.84
C PHE A 95 -7.50 1.96 4.31
N LEU A 96 -7.53 1.59 5.61
CA LEU A 96 -8.73 1.06 6.25
C LEU A 96 -9.41 2.17 7.05
N ILE A 97 -10.70 2.37 6.82
CA ILE A 97 -11.55 3.29 7.58
C ILE A 97 -12.56 2.45 8.37
N THR A 98 -12.56 2.60 9.69
CA THR A 98 -13.56 1.96 10.55
C THR A 98 -14.59 2.99 10.99
N ASP A 99 -15.87 2.71 10.67
CA ASP A 99 -17.05 3.50 11.05
C ASP A 99 -18.04 2.56 11.75
N GLY A 100 -17.93 2.45 13.05
CA GLY A 100 -18.73 1.49 13.82
C GLY A 100 -18.54 0.05 13.33
N ALA A 101 -19.61 -0.53 12.78
CA ALA A 101 -19.56 -1.90 12.21
C ALA A 101 -19.00 -1.97 10.79
N ARG A 102 -18.81 -0.84 10.09
CA ARG A 102 -18.28 -0.82 8.73
C ARG A 102 -16.77 -0.83 8.75
N ARG A 103 -16.20 -1.61 7.83
CA ARG A 103 -14.77 -1.59 7.48
C ARG A 103 -14.65 -1.31 5.99
N ILE A 104 -14.20 -0.09 5.69
CA ILE A 104 -14.12 0.45 4.35
C ILE A 104 -12.64 0.48 3.96
N LEU A 105 -12.26 -0.25 2.90
CA LEU A 105 -10.90 -0.25 2.39
C LEU A 105 -10.80 0.72 1.21
N VAL A 106 -9.76 1.54 1.15
CA VAL A 106 -9.43 2.37 0.00
C VAL A 106 -8.25 1.74 -0.71
N ASP A 107 -8.47 1.28 -1.94
CA ASP A 107 -7.61 0.45 -2.77
C ASP A 107 -7.23 -0.90 -2.12
N THR A 108 -6.67 -1.81 -2.90
CA THR A 108 -6.40 -3.19 -2.45
C THR A 108 -4.97 -3.65 -2.69
N GLY A 109 -4.08 -2.76 -3.09
CA GLY A 109 -2.71 -3.13 -3.43
C GLY A 109 -2.59 -3.94 -4.71
N SER A 110 -1.41 -4.46 -4.96
CA SER A 110 -1.03 -5.17 -6.19
C SER A 110 -1.39 -6.66 -6.17
N GLY A 111 -1.66 -7.21 -4.97
CA GLY A 111 -1.85 -8.64 -4.83
C GLY A 111 -0.67 -9.43 -5.38
N GLN A 112 -0.96 -10.37 -6.32
CA GLN A 112 0.07 -11.20 -6.96
C GLN A 112 0.59 -10.63 -8.29
N LEU A 113 0.07 -9.49 -8.75
CA LEU A 113 0.26 -9.02 -10.13
C LEU A 113 1.64 -8.45 -10.41
N PHE A 114 2.36 -7.97 -9.41
CA PHE A 114 3.76 -7.52 -9.55
C PHE A 114 4.77 -8.66 -9.41
N GLY A 115 4.31 -9.86 -9.09
CA GLY A 115 5.16 -11.02 -8.90
C GLY A 115 5.82 -11.10 -7.52
N PRO A 116 6.61 -12.16 -7.29
CA PRO A 116 7.20 -12.42 -5.97
C PRO A 116 8.12 -11.29 -5.50
N GLY A 117 7.94 -10.84 -4.28
CA GLY A 117 8.80 -9.84 -3.62
C GLY A 117 8.36 -8.40 -3.79
N TYR A 118 7.35 -8.12 -4.62
CA TYR A 118 6.84 -6.76 -4.86
C TYR A 118 5.36 -6.65 -4.49
N GLY A 119 5.05 -5.80 -3.52
CA GLY A 119 3.68 -5.64 -3.05
C GLY A 119 3.06 -6.92 -2.46
N GLY A 120 1.74 -7.02 -2.51
CA GLY A 120 0.98 -8.22 -2.12
C GLY A 120 0.92 -8.52 -0.63
N LYS A 121 1.23 -7.55 0.24
CA LYS A 121 1.29 -7.70 1.70
C LYS A 121 0.06 -7.16 2.43
N LEU A 122 -0.93 -6.66 1.71
CA LEU A 122 -2.10 -6.01 2.33
C LEU A 122 -2.84 -6.92 3.30
N VAL A 123 -3.01 -8.20 2.97
CA VAL A 123 -3.70 -9.17 3.85
C VAL A 123 -2.92 -9.39 5.14
N ASP A 124 -1.58 -9.45 5.08
CA ASP A 124 -0.74 -9.56 6.26
C ASP A 124 -0.81 -8.27 7.11
N SER A 125 -0.85 -7.10 6.47
CA SER A 125 -1.02 -5.81 7.15
C SER A 125 -2.38 -5.71 7.84
N LEU A 126 -3.46 -6.17 7.21
CA LEU A 126 -4.79 -6.29 7.84
C LEU A 126 -4.76 -7.25 9.03
N ALA A 127 -4.17 -8.43 8.88
CA ALA A 127 -4.07 -9.42 9.94
C ALA A 127 -3.29 -8.89 11.16
N SER A 128 -2.25 -8.07 10.95
CA SER A 128 -1.45 -7.47 12.02
C SER A 128 -2.25 -6.54 12.94
N ILE A 129 -3.37 -6.01 12.44
CA ILE A 129 -4.30 -5.17 13.22
C ILE A 129 -5.58 -5.89 13.63
N GLY A 130 -5.63 -7.24 13.48
CA GLY A 130 -6.74 -8.07 13.87
C GLY A 130 -7.97 -7.96 12.94
N THR A 131 -7.76 -7.59 11.68
CA THR A 131 -8.81 -7.48 10.65
C THR A 131 -8.61 -8.59 9.62
N THR A 132 -9.67 -9.30 9.27
CA THR A 132 -9.65 -10.32 8.22
C THR A 132 -10.27 -9.79 6.93
N PRO A 133 -10.00 -10.39 5.77
CA PRO A 133 -10.64 -10.02 4.51
C PRO A 133 -12.18 -10.11 4.56
N GLU A 134 -12.74 -11.02 5.35
CA GLU A 134 -14.17 -11.21 5.53
C GLU A 134 -14.84 -10.07 6.29
N ASP A 135 -14.07 -9.31 7.07
CA ASP A 135 -14.57 -8.14 7.83
C ASP A 135 -14.80 -6.93 6.93
N ILE A 136 -14.20 -6.89 5.73
CA ILE A 136 -14.32 -5.74 4.82
C ILE A 136 -15.73 -5.70 4.21
N THR A 137 -16.42 -4.58 4.43
CA THR A 137 -17.81 -4.36 3.98
C THR A 137 -17.90 -3.62 2.66
N ASP A 138 -16.98 -2.68 2.45
CA ASP A 138 -16.93 -1.81 1.29
C ASP A 138 -15.48 -1.61 0.85
N ILE A 139 -15.25 -1.48 -0.46
CA ILE A 139 -13.96 -1.15 -1.05
C ILE A 139 -14.16 0.03 -1.98
N LEU A 140 -13.38 1.09 -1.79
CA LEU A 140 -13.34 2.28 -2.61
C LEU A 140 -12.13 2.18 -3.53
N ILE A 141 -12.33 1.94 -4.82
CA ILE A 141 -11.25 1.88 -5.80
C ILE A 141 -11.06 3.27 -6.40
N THR A 142 -9.86 3.84 -6.21
CA THR A 142 -9.51 5.15 -6.76
C THR A 142 -9.47 5.13 -8.28
N HIS A 143 -8.95 4.05 -8.86
CA HIS A 143 -8.95 3.80 -10.31
C HIS A 143 -8.56 2.34 -10.63
N ILE A 144 -8.76 1.91 -11.87
CA ILE A 144 -8.49 0.52 -12.28
C ILE A 144 -7.07 0.41 -12.86
N HIS A 145 -6.07 0.30 -11.96
CA HIS A 145 -4.71 -0.16 -12.28
C HIS A 145 -4.30 -1.32 -11.38
N THR A 146 -3.17 -1.92 -11.73
CA THR A 146 -2.64 -3.18 -11.17
C THR A 146 -2.53 -3.14 -9.65
N ASP A 147 -1.98 -2.09 -9.10
CA ASP A 147 -1.64 -1.92 -7.68
C ASP A 147 -2.74 -1.27 -6.83
N HIS A 148 -3.90 -1.04 -7.44
CA HIS A 148 -5.13 -0.61 -6.74
C HIS A 148 -6.19 -1.70 -6.71
N THR A 149 -6.22 -2.55 -7.76
CA THR A 149 -7.22 -3.61 -7.90
C THR A 149 -6.64 -5.02 -7.78
N GLY A 150 -5.31 -5.19 -7.77
CA GLY A 150 -4.66 -6.50 -7.79
C GLY A 150 -5.02 -7.38 -6.60
N GLY A 151 -5.09 -6.79 -5.41
CA GLY A 151 -5.46 -7.50 -4.19
C GLY A 151 -6.93 -7.92 -4.10
N LEU A 152 -7.80 -7.48 -5.02
CA LEU A 152 -9.20 -7.92 -5.08
C LEU A 152 -9.32 -9.44 -5.29
N VAL A 153 -8.36 -10.04 -6.02
CA VAL A 153 -8.40 -11.46 -6.39
C VAL A 153 -7.02 -12.08 -6.18
N VAL A 154 -6.98 -13.12 -5.37
CA VAL A 154 -5.80 -13.97 -5.14
C VAL A 154 -6.14 -15.40 -5.51
N ASP A 155 -5.28 -16.07 -6.27
CA ASP A 155 -5.48 -17.45 -6.75
C ASP A 155 -6.84 -17.66 -7.43
N GLY A 156 -7.30 -16.67 -8.19
CA GLY A 156 -8.58 -16.70 -8.90
C GLY A 156 -9.83 -16.58 -8.00
N ARG A 157 -9.66 -16.29 -6.71
CA ARG A 157 -10.74 -16.15 -5.73
C ARG A 157 -10.83 -14.70 -5.24
N ARG A 158 -12.05 -14.25 -4.97
CA ARG A 158 -12.28 -12.95 -4.33
C ARG A 158 -11.66 -12.94 -2.94
N THR A 159 -10.73 -12.03 -2.72
CA THR A 159 -10.06 -11.85 -1.42
C THR A 159 -11.04 -11.34 -0.36
N PHE A 160 -11.93 -10.43 -0.73
CA PHE A 160 -12.90 -9.78 0.17
C PHE A 160 -14.32 -10.22 -0.18
N PRO A 161 -14.77 -11.42 0.27
CA PRO A 161 -16.01 -12.04 -0.23
C PRO A 161 -17.28 -11.25 0.13
N ASN A 162 -17.25 -10.51 1.24
CA ASN A 162 -18.41 -9.76 1.74
C ASN A 162 -18.49 -8.34 1.18
N ALA A 163 -17.39 -7.82 0.64
CA ALA A 163 -17.29 -6.44 0.22
C ALA A 163 -18.16 -6.09 -1.00
N THR A 164 -18.67 -4.87 -1.00
CA THR A 164 -19.16 -4.16 -2.19
C THR A 164 -18.04 -3.25 -2.69
N VAL A 165 -17.71 -3.33 -3.99
CA VAL A 165 -16.65 -2.52 -4.62
C VAL A 165 -17.26 -1.31 -5.30
N HIS A 166 -16.84 -0.12 -4.89
CA HIS A 166 -17.25 1.16 -5.48
C HIS A 166 -16.13 1.68 -6.36
N VAL A 167 -16.42 2.02 -7.60
CA VAL A 167 -15.44 2.46 -8.59
C VAL A 167 -16.05 3.45 -9.58
N GLY A 168 -15.25 4.37 -10.11
CA GLY A 168 -15.72 5.32 -11.13
C GLY A 168 -16.32 4.62 -12.35
N LYS A 169 -17.55 4.97 -12.71
CA LYS A 169 -18.20 4.36 -13.89
C LYS A 169 -17.36 4.49 -15.18
N PRO A 170 -16.66 5.62 -15.45
CA PRO A 170 -15.84 5.71 -16.65
C PRO A 170 -14.69 4.69 -16.70
N ASP A 171 -14.15 4.26 -15.56
CA ASP A 171 -13.12 3.20 -15.53
C ASP A 171 -13.73 1.83 -15.84
N ILE A 172 -14.90 1.53 -15.31
CA ILE A 172 -15.63 0.28 -15.65
C ILE A 172 -15.90 0.23 -17.15
N ASP A 173 -16.46 1.30 -17.70
CA ASP A 173 -16.78 1.39 -19.14
C ASP A 173 -15.52 1.28 -20.01
N PHE A 174 -14.37 1.72 -19.50
CA PHE A 174 -13.12 1.68 -20.23
C PHE A 174 -12.42 0.32 -20.12
N PHE A 175 -12.13 -0.14 -18.91
CA PHE A 175 -11.28 -1.30 -18.68
C PHE A 175 -11.98 -2.65 -18.84
N LEU A 176 -13.31 -2.72 -18.71
CA LEU A 176 -14.05 -3.98 -18.91
C LEU A 176 -14.56 -4.15 -20.34
N ASP A 177 -14.35 -3.16 -21.24
CA ASP A 177 -14.53 -3.33 -22.67
C ASP A 177 -13.19 -3.64 -23.36
N PRO A 178 -12.94 -4.91 -23.76
CA PRO A 178 -11.65 -5.30 -24.34
C PRO A 178 -11.36 -4.64 -25.69
N SER A 179 -12.37 -4.08 -26.37
CA SER A 179 -12.18 -3.36 -27.64
C SER A 179 -11.41 -2.05 -27.45
N ASN A 180 -11.42 -1.49 -26.25
CA ASN A 180 -10.75 -0.23 -25.93
C ASN A 180 -9.24 -0.30 -26.03
N ALA A 181 -8.61 -1.45 -25.78
CA ALA A 181 -7.16 -1.63 -25.95
C ALA A 181 -6.74 -1.31 -27.39
N ALA A 182 -7.38 -1.95 -28.37
CA ALA A 182 -7.10 -1.73 -29.77
C ALA A 182 -7.48 -0.30 -30.24
N ARG A 183 -8.60 0.24 -29.72
CA ARG A 183 -9.11 1.56 -30.09
C ARG A 183 -8.24 2.72 -29.59
N THR A 184 -7.63 2.56 -28.40
CA THR A 184 -6.88 3.65 -27.76
C THR A 184 -5.36 3.46 -27.84
N GLY A 185 -4.88 2.24 -28.12
CA GLY A 185 -3.46 1.88 -28.05
C GLY A 185 -2.94 1.70 -26.62
N TYR A 186 -3.81 1.76 -25.62
CA TYR A 186 -3.41 1.48 -24.24
C TYR A 186 -3.10 -0.01 -24.06
N ALA A 187 -2.08 -0.33 -23.25
CA ALA A 187 -1.54 -1.68 -23.21
C ALA A 187 -2.57 -2.74 -22.79
N GLN A 188 -2.71 -3.79 -23.60
CA GLN A 188 -3.67 -4.89 -23.40
C GLN A 188 -3.61 -5.48 -22.00
N LYS A 189 -2.42 -5.56 -21.39
CA LYS A 189 -2.25 -6.12 -20.04
C LYS A 189 -3.18 -5.51 -19.01
N TYR A 190 -3.44 -4.20 -19.05
CA TYR A 190 -4.30 -3.52 -18.07
C TYR A 190 -5.77 -3.96 -18.18
N PHE A 191 -6.25 -4.24 -19.40
CA PHE A 191 -7.58 -4.79 -19.63
C PHE A 191 -7.67 -6.24 -19.15
N ASP A 192 -6.62 -7.04 -19.40
CA ASP A 192 -6.56 -8.44 -18.93
C ASP A 192 -6.51 -8.52 -17.40
N GLU A 193 -5.78 -7.62 -16.76
CA GLU A 193 -5.68 -7.51 -15.29
C GLU A 193 -7.02 -7.03 -14.70
N ALA A 194 -7.65 -6.02 -15.29
CA ALA A 194 -8.97 -5.56 -14.89
C ALA A 194 -10.03 -6.68 -14.99
N ALA A 195 -10.00 -7.46 -16.06
CA ALA A 195 -10.92 -8.59 -16.22
C ALA A 195 -10.72 -9.67 -15.15
N LYS A 196 -9.46 -9.86 -14.68
CA LYS A 196 -9.09 -10.84 -13.65
C LYS A 196 -9.33 -10.36 -12.22
N THR A 197 -9.46 -9.06 -12.01
CA THR A 197 -9.64 -8.42 -10.69
C THR A 197 -11.06 -7.88 -10.54
N ILE A 198 -11.30 -6.62 -10.93
CA ILE A 198 -12.61 -5.97 -10.83
C ILE A 198 -13.70 -6.74 -11.60
N GLY A 199 -13.37 -7.32 -12.78
CA GLY A 199 -14.29 -8.11 -13.58
C GLY A 199 -14.84 -9.36 -12.86
N VAL A 200 -14.11 -9.92 -11.90
CA VAL A 200 -14.60 -11.05 -11.08
C VAL A 200 -15.68 -10.58 -10.11
N TYR A 201 -15.51 -9.39 -9.52
CA TYR A 201 -16.53 -8.77 -8.65
C TYR A 201 -17.74 -8.30 -9.45
N ASP A 202 -17.53 -7.76 -10.64
CA ASP A 202 -18.62 -7.31 -11.53
C ASP A 202 -19.52 -8.48 -11.92
N LYS A 203 -18.95 -9.58 -12.38
CA LYS A 203 -19.69 -10.82 -12.69
C LYS A 203 -20.45 -11.41 -11.49
N ALA A 204 -19.98 -11.12 -10.28
CA ALA A 204 -20.64 -11.55 -9.04
C ALA A 204 -21.72 -10.55 -8.56
N GLY A 205 -21.96 -9.45 -9.28
CA GLY A 205 -22.90 -8.41 -8.89
C GLY A 205 -22.44 -7.61 -7.64
N LYS A 206 -21.14 -7.57 -7.42
CA LYS A 206 -20.53 -6.93 -6.24
C LYS A 206 -19.89 -5.57 -6.55
N VAL A 207 -19.98 -5.07 -7.80
CA VAL A 207 -19.49 -3.75 -8.18
C VAL A 207 -20.66 -2.76 -8.22
N LYS A 208 -20.43 -1.58 -7.65
CA LYS A 208 -21.31 -0.41 -7.73
C LYS A 208 -20.57 0.74 -8.40
N PRO A 209 -20.71 0.92 -9.72
CA PRO A 209 -20.15 2.05 -10.41
C PRO A 209 -20.80 3.36 -9.95
N PHE A 210 -20.00 4.43 -9.81
CA PHE A 210 -20.51 5.74 -9.46
C PHE A 210 -20.20 6.79 -10.52
N ALA A 211 -21.06 7.83 -10.57
CA ALA A 211 -20.87 9.03 -11.38
C ALA A 211 -20.10 10.10 -10.57
N ASP A 212 -19.70 11.18 -11.24
CA ASP A 212 -19.07 12.32 -10.58
C ASP A 212 -19.94 12.89 -9.44
N ARG A 213 -19.29 13.32 -8.36
CA ARG A 213 -19.90 13.90 -7.15
C ARG A 213 -20.94 13.01 -6.46
N ALA A 214 -20.71 11.71 -6.48
CA ALA A 214 -21.60 10.75 -5.86
C ALA A 214 -21.33 10.62 -4.34
N THR A 215 -22.39 10.63 -3.55
CA THR A 215 -22.33 10.16 -2.16
C THR A 215 -22.31 8.64 -2.17
N ILE A 216 -21.18 8.05 -1.81
CA ILE A 216 -20.97 6.60 -1.83
C ILE A 216 -21.53 5.95 -0.56
N LEU A 217 -21.16 6.53 0.57
CA LEU A 217 -21.57 6.13 1.92
C LEU A 217 -21.81 7.40 2.76
N PRO A 218 -22.47 7.32 3.91
CA PRO A 218 -22.55 8.46 4.82
C PRO A 218 -21.15 9.00 5.13
N GLY A 219 -20.94 10.31 4.91
CA GLY A 219 -19.63 10.95 5.11
C GLY A 219 -18.58 10.68 4.01
N VAL A 220 -18.89 9.92 2.96
CA VAL A 220 -17.97 9.60 1.86
C VAL A 220 -18.53 10.10 0.52
N VAL A 221 -17.85 11.07 -0.08
CA VAL A 221 -18.19 11.62 -1.40
C VAL A 221 -17.06 11.33 -2.38
N ALA A 222 -17.40 10.76 -3.53
CA ALA A 222 -16.47 10.54 -4.64
C ALA A 222 -16.59 11.65 -5.68
N THR A 223 -15.46 12.14 -6.19
CA THR A 223 -15.38 13.06 -7.32
C THR A 223 -14.46 12.49 -8.40
N ILE A 224 -14.87 12.59 -9.67
CA ILE A 224 -14.07 12.08 -10.80
C ILE A 224 -13.06 13.13 -11.25
N HIS A 225 -11.81 12.74 -11.31
CA HIS A 225 -10.66 13.55 -11.71
C HIS A 225 -9.91 12.87 -12.86
N GLN A 226 -10.48 12.95 -14.06
CA GLN A 226 -9.95 12.29 -15.25
C GLN A 226 -8.54 12.76 -15.61
N GLY A 227 -7.73 11.85 -16.14
CA GLY A 227 -6.39 12.15 -16.65
C GLY A 227 -5.48 10.95 -16.49
N HIS A 228 -5.24 10.51 -15.26
CA HIS A 228 -4.51 9.27 -15.01
C HIS A 228 -5.27 8.08 -15.59
N THR A 229 -6.54 7.91 -15.21
CA THR A 229 -7.52 7.09 -15.93
C THR A 229 -8.79 7.90 -16.22
N PRO A 230 -9.72 7.39 -17.06
CA PRO A 230 -10.99 8.06 -17.30
C PRO A 230 -11.89 8.20 -16.08
N GLY A 231 -11.77 7.28 -15.12
CA GLY A 231 -12.58 7.22 -13.92
C GLY A 231 -11.81 7.47 -12.64
N SER A 232 -10.54 7.92 -12.71
CA SER A 232 -9.77 8.30 -11.52
C SER A 232 -10.56 9.19 -10.60
N ALA A 233 -10.65 8.82 -9.32
CA ALA A 233 -11.51 9.47 -8.36
C ALA A 233 -10.77 9.85 -7.08
N PHE A 234 -11.22 10.97 -6.49
CA PHE A 234 -10.90 11.30 -5.11
C PHE A 234 -12.05 10.90 -4.21
N PHE A 235 -11.74 10.36 -3.04
CA PHE A 235 -12.72 10.10 -2.00
C PHE A 235 -12.52 11.09 -0.85
N ASN A 236 -13.46 12.01 -0.71
CA ASN A 236 -13.51 12.92 0.43
C ASN A 236 -14.29 12.26 1.56
N VAL A 237 -13.60 12.01 2.68
CA VAL A 237 -14.18 11.39 3.88
C VAL A 237 -14.26 12.45 4.97
N THR A 238 -15.46 12.61 5.54
CA THR A 238 -15.74 13.63 6.56
C THR A 238 -16.34 13.02 7.82
N SER A 239 -15.89 13.49 8.98
CA SER A 239 -16.43 13.11 10.28
C SER A 239 -16.23 14.25 11.29
N GLU A 240 -17.31 14.68 11.96
CA GLU A 240 -17.27 15.72 13.00
C GLU A 240 -16.51 16.99 12.60
N GLY A 241 -16.70 17.46 11.37
CA GLY A 241 -16.05 18.68 10.87
C GLY A 241 -14.58 18.51 10.45
N GLN A 242 -14.02 17.32 10.56
CA GLN A 242 -12.70 16.96 10.02
C GLN A 242 -12.85 16.27 8.66
N SER A 243 -11.84 16.39 7.80
CA SER A 243 -11.85 15.74 6.49
C SER A 243 -10.47 15.23 6.07
N ILE A 244 -10.47 14.17 5.28
CA ILE A 244 -9.33 13.64 4.55
C ILE A 244 -9.75 13.32 3.11
N ILE A 245 -8.85 13.54 2.15
CA ILE A 245 -9.08 13.16 0.75
C ILE A 245 -8.08 12.08 0.37
N PHE A 246 -8.59 10.93 -0.08
CA PHE A 246 -7.81 9.88 -0.72
C PHE A 246 -7.72 10.21 -2.21
N VAL A 247 -6.52 10.44 -2.71
CA VAL A 247 -6.31 11.13 -4.00
C VAL A 247 -5.88 10.21 -5.15
N GLY A 248 -5.71 8.90 -4.88
CA GLY A 248 -5.21 7.97 -5.90
C GLY A 248 -3.91 8.45 -6.54
N ASP A 249 -3.75 8.18 -7.82
CA ASP A 249 -2.52 8.43 -8.58
C ASP A 249 -2.41 9.81 -9.19
N ILE A 250 -2.87 10.81 -8.45
CA ILE A 250 -2.56 12.20 -8.82
C ILE A 250 -1.05 12.47 -8.71
N ILE A 251 -0.35 11.68 -7.91
CA ILE A 251 1.08 11.80 -7.64
C ILE A 251 1.72 10.44 -7.43
N HIS A 252 2.91 10.22 -8.02
CA HIS A 252 3.71 9.01 -7.89
C HIS A 252 5.04 9.27 -7.16
N VAL A 253 5.65 10.44 -7.38
CA VAL A 253 6.99 10.75 -6.86
C VAL A 253 6.99 12.12 -6.21
N ALA A 254 6.98 12.16 -4.88
CA ALA A 254 6.93 13.39 -4.11
C ALA A 254 8.06 14.37 -4.48
N ALA A 255 9.30 13.86 -4.54
CA ALA A 255 10.51 14.65 -4.83
C ALA A 255 10.47 15.35 -6.19
N VAL A 256 9.69 14.82 -7.14
CA VAL A 256 9.64 15.31 -8.53
C VAL A 256 8.36 16.08 -8.80
N GLN A 257 7.20 15.49 -8.51
CA GLN A 257 5.91 16.03 -8.98
C GLN A 257 5.33 17.13 -8.09
N PHE A 258 5.74 17.25 -6.82
CA PHE A 258 5.40 18.45 -6.04
C PHE A 258 6.16 19.69 -6.52
N PRO A 259 7.49 19.69 -6.69
CA PRO A 259 8.20 20.82 -7.27
C PRO A 259 7.86 21.12 -8.73
N LYS A 260 7.45 20.09 -9.50
CA LYS A 260 7.16 20.16 -10.94
C LYS A 260 5.89 19.39 -11.30
N PRO A 261 4.69 19.90 -10.98
CA PRO A 261 3.41 19.21 -11.22
C PRO A 261 3.12 18.90 -12.69
N SER A 262 3.81 19.57 -13.62
CA SER A 262 3.69 19.33 -15.07
C SER A 262 4.39 18.05 -15.54
N ILE A 263 5.27 17.46 -14.73
CA ILE A 263 5.89 16.18 -15.05
C ILE A 263 4.85 15.07 -14.89
N THR A 264 4.66 14.30 -15.96
CA THR A 264 3.68 13.22 -16.06
C THR A 264 4.35 11.86 -16.09
N ILE A 265 3.57 10.79 -16.12
CA ILE A 265 4.08 9.42 -16.13
C ILE A 265 3.46 8.63 -17.28
N VAL A 266 4.15 7.62 -17.78
CA VAL A 266 3.68 6.77 -18.91
C VAL A 266 2.34 6.07 -18.64
N TYR A 267 1.90 6.01 -17.39
CA TYR A 267 0.62 5.42 -16.99
C TYR A 267 -0.55 6.39 -17.17
N ASP A 268 -0.30 7.71 -17.30
CA ASP A 268 -1.34 8.70 -17.52
C ASP A 268 -1.95 8.52 -18.92
N GLN A 269 -3.25 8.20 -19.01
CA GLN A 269 -3.94 8.05 -20.29
C GLN A 269 -4.12 9.38 -21.03
N ASP A 270 -4.33 10.46 -20.29
CA ASP A 270 -4.33 11.84 -20.77
C ASP A 270 -3.34 12.66 -19.93
N PRO A 271 -2.05 12.67 -20.32
CA PRO A 271 -1.01 13.35 -19.55
C PRO A 271 -1.28 14.85 -19.35
N THR A 272 -1.85 15.52 -20.36
CA THR A 272 -2.18 16.94 -20.27
C THR A 272 -3.23 17.19 -19.20
N LYS A 273 -4.29 16.38 -19.20
CA LYS A 273 -5.34 16.48 -18.21
C LYS A 273 -4.86 16.08 -16.82
N ALA A 274 -4.05 15.01 -16.69
CA ALA A 274 -3.46 14.59 -15.43
C ALA A 274 -2.59 15.69 -14.79
N ALA A 275 -1.74 16.35 -15.57
CA ALA A 275 -0.93 17.48 -15.11
C ALA A 275 -1.82 18.67 -14.68
N SER A 276 -2.88 19.00 -15.43
CA SER A 276 -3.81 20.08 -15.07
C SER A 276 -4.58 19.80 -13.79
N VAL A 277 -5.10 18.58 -13.64
CA VAL A 277 -5.77 18.12 -12.41
C VAL A 277 -4.82 18.21 -11.23
N ARG A 278 -3.59 17.69 -11.37
CA ARG A 278 -2.55 17.74 -10.33
C ARG A 278 -2.27 19.16 -9.88
N GLN A 279 -2.01 20.07 -10.82
CA GLN A 279 -1.73 21.48 -10.51
C GLN A 279 -2.87 22.15 -9.74
N THR A 280 -4.12 21.91 -10.19
CA THR A 280 -5.31 22.49 -9.56
C THR A 280 -5.54 21.92 -8.16
N ALA A 281 -5.46 20.60 -8.03
CA ALA A 281 -5.69 19.92 -6.76
C ALA A 281 -4.63 20.29 -5.72
N PHE A 282 -3.34 20.35 -6.10
CA PHE A 282 -2.29 20.75 -5.17
C PHE A 282 -2.48 22.20 -4.67
N ALA A 283 -2.90 23.11 -5.56
CA ALA A 283 -3.21 24.48 -5.16
C ALA A 283 -4.38 24.55 -4.16
N GLN A 284 -5.43 23.76 -4.42
CA GLN A 284 -6.58 23.66 -3.52
C GLN A 284 -6.16 23.05 -2.17
N PHE A 285 -5.47 21.91 -2.17
CA PHE A 285 -5.03 21.24 -0.93
C PHE A 285 -4.16 22.15 -0.06
N ALA A 286 -3.26 22.92 -0.70
CA ALA A 286 -2.42 23.87 0.01
C ALA A 286 -3.23 25.05 0.57
N GLY A 287 -4.18 25.61 -0.21
CA GLY A 287 -5.05 26.71 0.21
C GLY A 287 -5.96 26.34 1.37
N ASP A 288 -6.57 25.17 1.29
CA ASP A 288 -7.53 24.68 2.29
C ASP A 288 -6.84 23.98 3.48
N ARG A 289 -5.50 23.82 3.45
CA ARG A 289 -4.73 23.03 4.43
C ARG A 289 -5.28 21.61 4.55
N GLN A 290 -5.71 21.06 3.43
CA GLN A 290 -6.39 19.76 3.36
C GLN A 290 -5.45 18.63 3.75
N LEU A 291 -5.92 17.71 4.63
CA LEU A 291 -5.26 16.43 4.85
C LEU A 291 -5.54 15.52 3.66
N ILE A 292 -4.49 14.97 3.07
CA ILE A 292 -4.61 14.01 1.97
C ILE A 292 -3.92 12.69 2.29
N ALA A 293 -4.35 11.64 1.60
CA ALA A 293 -3.74 10.33 1.62
C ALA A 293 -3.54 9.83 0.18
N ALA A 294 -2.35 9.32 -0.12
CA ALA A 294 -1.98 8.88 -1.46
C ALA A 294 -1.23 7.53 -1.43
N PRO A 295 -1.46 6.65 -2.42
CA PRO A 295 -0.88 5.31 -2.45
C PRO A 295 0.63 5.30 -2.64
N HIS A 296 1.19 6.23 -3.43
CA HIS A 296 2.62 6.21 -3.80
C HIS A 296 3.49 7.20 -3.04
N LEU A 297 2.92 7.97 -2.11
CA LEU A 297 3.74 8.76 -1.19
C LEU A 297 4.41 7.85 -0.15
N PRO A 298 5.64 8.21 0.32
CA PRO A 298 6.31 7.41 1.34
C PRO A 298 5.39 7.11 2.51
N PHE A 299 5.37 5.85 2.96
CA PHE A 299 4.53 5.40 4.06
C PHE A 299 4.62 6.37 5.27
N PRO A 300 3.51 6.76 5.91
CA PRO A 300 2.14 6.24 5.76
C PRO A 300 1.33 6.86 4.62
N GLY A 301 1.91 7.67 3.75
CA GLY A 301 1.25 8.29 2.61
C GLY A 301 0.25 9.39 2.98
N VAL A 302 0.22 9.85 4.23
CA VAL A 302 -0.74 10.83 4.77
C VAL A 302 -0.03 12.12 5.16
N GLY A 303 -0.60 13.27 4.79
CA GLY A 303 0.00 14.56 5.11
C GLY A 303 -0.66 15.75 4.41
N HIS A 304 0.07 16.83 4.34
CA HIS A 304 -0.38 18.11 3.78
C HIS A 304 0.50 18.56 2.62
N VAL A 305 -0.11 19.29 1.71
CA VAL A 305 0.58 20.00 0.63
C VAL A 305 0.78 21.44 1.05
N ARG A 306 1.98 21.99 0.84
CA ARG A 306 2.29 23.40 1.02
C ARG A 306 2.59 24.04 -0.32
N ALA A 307 2.09 25.25 -0.55
CA ALA A 307 2.49 26.06 -1.70
C ALA A 307 3.86 26.72 -1.43
N ASP A 308 4.83 26.47 -2.31
CA ASP A 308 6.19 27.03 -2.23
C ASP A 308 6.40 28.21 -3.19
N GLY A 309 5.31 28.71 -3.80
CA GLY A 309 5.31 29.79 -4.77
C GLY A 309 5.62 29.33 -6.20
N HIS A 310 5.29 30.17 -7.17
CA HIS A 310 5.55 29.93 -8.60
C HIS A 310 5.03 28.58 -9.13
N GLY A 311 3.88 28.12 -8.60
CA GLY A 311 3.27 26.83 -9.01
C GLY A 311 4.01 25.60 -8.51
N LYS A 312 4.91 25.75 -7.55
CA LYS A 312 5.62 24.65 -6.87
C LYS A 312 4.96 24.34 -5.54
N PHE A 313 5.13 23.11 -5.11
CA PHE A 313 4.58 22.61 -3.86
C PHE A 313 5.60 21.77 -3.11
N GLY A 314 5.34 21.53 -1.83
CA GLY A 314 6.10 20.64 -0.96
C GLY A 314 5.19 19.70 -0.18
N TRP A 315 5.69 18.52 0.16
CA TRP A 315 5.02 17.51 0.94
C TRP A 315 5.42 17.57 2.40
N PHE A 316 4.43 17.49 3.29
CA PHE A 316 4.61 17.46 4.74
C PHE A 316 3.81 16.29 5.32
N PRO A 317 4.46 15.15 5.62
CA PRO A 317 3.79 14.02 6.23
C PRO A 317 3.26 14.38 7.63
N VAL A 318 2.23 13.66 8.07
CA VAL A 318 1.75 13.76 9.46
C VAL A 318 2.84 13.36 10.45
N GLU A 319 2.81 13.94 11.64
CA GLU A 319 3.72 13.54 12.72
C GLU A 319 3.37 12.11 13.18
N TYR A 320 4.41 11.29 13.37
CA TYR A 320 4.25 9.99 14.01
C TYR A 320 3.85 10.17 15.48
N ARG A 321 2.71 9.59 15.84
CA ARG A 321 2.21 9.60 17.22
C ARG A 321 2.07 8.18 17.72
N ASN A 322 2.72 7.89 18.84
CA ASN A 322 2.62 6.60 19.53
C ASN A 322 2.43 6.89 21.04
N ARG A 323 1.19 7.15 21.44
CA ARG A 323 0.80 7.41 22.81
C ARG A 323 -0.44 6.60 23.16
N ALA A 324 -0.45 5.97 24.34
CA ALA A 324 -1.64 5.33 24.88
C ALA A 324 -2.71 6.39 25.24
N GLY A 325 -3.98 6.13 24.96
CA GLY A 325 -5.10 6.94 25.45
C GLY A 325 -5.48 8.15 24.61
N GLN A 326 -5.40 8.06 23.30
CA GLN A 326 -6.05 9.03 22.38
C GLN A 326 -7.10 8.37 21.56
#